data_f5b315cf0c14adf1ab02d9cbbabb25f9
#
_entry.id   f5b315cf0c14adf1ab02d9cbbabb25f9
#
_cell.length_a   1.000
_cell.length_b   1.000
_cell.length_c   1.000
_cell.angle_alpha   90.00
_cell.angle_beta   90.00
_cell.angle_gamma   90.00
#
_symmetry.space_group_name_H-M   'P 1'
#
loop_
_entity.id
_entity.type
_entity.pdbx_description
1 polymer ?
#
loop_
_entity_poly.entity_id
_entity_poly.type
_entity_poly.pdbx_seq_one_letter_code
_entity_poly.pdbx_strand_id
1 'polypeptide(L)'
;MSLKTTSFRIFIVFFCLLNVLLMSCNRDKKNNETPSREVIAVINGDSVYYADIDNKVKQQIFDELNRIYLIRQLALDETIDEILIEQEAEKKGLSESEYLEIYFKKYMDTGRLMKFASYMQYDLFGINDLQRNIRTVNIHSQEGEKLLDEKYRKYLRNRLVDSLKAKAVVISKLKPPQNFAIDVNKLNVHYGGNLSASNSLIIISDFECEYCRKYNNIYEHLFRKYHSKIKLGFVNFSPYISVCARAAESAAMQDKFWQMHDQLFREKQLPDTSNIFRIAKELNLDINKFRKDFYSKQVNDLINGNSQKCIEMGLFATPTILVNNEVVFNSSSKDDIEKMIQEILANEQQNE
;
A
#
# COMPACT_ATOMS: atom_id res chain seq x y z
N MET A 1 8.72 -77.46 -12.29
CA MET A 1 7.45 -76.73 -12.02
C MET A 1 7.68 -75.66 -11.00
N SER A 2 8.25 -74.50 -11.36
CA SER A 2 8.40 -73.33 -10.52
C SER A 2 8.99 -72.15 -11.32
N LEU A 3 8.21 -71.58 -12.26
CA LEU A 3 8.66 -70.39 -13.02
C LEU A 3 7.51 -69.43 -13.42
N LYS A 4 6.31 -69.58 -12.79
CA LYS A 4 5.14 -68.75 -13.13
C LYS A 4 4.68 -67.78 -12.03
N THR A 5 5.28 -67.80 -10.85
CA THR A 5 4.83 -66.95 -9.73
C THR A 5 5.66 -65.66 -9.54
N THR A 6 6.84 -65.58 -10.12
CA THR A 6 7.71 -64.36 -10.01
C THR A 6 7.35 -63.26 -10.99
N SER A 7 6.83 -63.62 -12.17
CA SER A 7 6.43 -62.64 -13.20
C SER A 7 5.18 -61.85 -12.82
N PHE A 8 4.25 -62.47 -12.07
CA PHE A 8 3.00 -61.81 -11.66
C PHE A 8 3.20 -60.81 -10.51
N ARG A 9 4.17 -61.04 -9.62
CA ARG A 9 4.51 -60.11 -8.54
C ARG A 9 5.26 -58.89 -9.05
N ILE A 10 6.07 -59.00 -10.08
CA ILE A 10 6.78 -57.87 -10.69
C ILE A 10 5.80 -56.99 -11.46
N PHE A 11 4.76 -57.55 -12.07
CA PHE A 11 3.75 -56.76 -12.79
C PHE A 11 2.84 -55.94 -11.84
N ILE A 12 2.49 -56.47 -10.67
CA ILE A 12 1.68 -55.78 -9.66
C ILE A 12 2.49 -54.65 -9.03
N VAL A 13 3.80 -54.84 -8.74
CA VAL A 13 4.67 -53.79 -8.19
C VAL A 13 4.91 -52.68 -9.21
N PHE A 14 5.04 -52.99 -10.49
CA PHE A 14 5.19 -51.98 -11.55
C PHE A 14 3.90 -51.21 -11.81
N PHE A 15 2.73 -51.85 -11.70
CA PHE A 15 1.43 -51.21 -11.83
C PHE A 15 1.09 -50.32 -10.63
N CYS A 16 1.47 -50.70 -9.42
CA CYS A 16 1.35 -49.84 -8.22
C CYS A 16 2.32 -48.65 -8.24
N LEU A 17 3.56 -48.81 -8.72
CA LEU A 17 4.53 -47.72 -8.88
C LEU A 17 4.10 -46.76 -10.00
N LEU A 18 3.50 -47.22 -11.08
CA LEU A 18 2.99 -46.34 -12.14
C LEU A 18 1.77 -45.53 -11.69
N ASN A 19 0.91 -46.07 -10.85
CA ASN A 19 -0.22 -45.34 -10.28
C ASN A 19 0.20 -44.34 -9.21
N VAL A 20 1.28 -44.58 -8.45
CA VAL A 20 1.87 -43.61 -7.52
C VAL A 20 2.56 -42.49 -8.26
N LEU A 21 3.20 -42.71 -9.39
CA LEU A 21 3.77 -41.68 -10.26
C LEU A 21 2.71 -40.85 -10.98
N LEU A 22 1.55 -41.39 -11.30
CA LEU A 22 0.44 -40.69 -11.91
C LEU A 22 -0.37 -39.85 -10.88
N MET A 23 -0.30 -40.17 -9.58
CA MET A 23 -0.89 -39.37 -8.53
C MET A 23 0.04 -38.22 -8.03
N SER A 24 1.34 -38.26 -8.35
CA SER A 24 2.29 -37.25 -7.95
C SER A 24 2.36 -36.05 -8.89
N CYS A 25 1.80 -36.09 -10.08
CA CYS A 25 1.82 -35.00 -11.07
C CYS A 25 0.59 -34.09 -11.07
N ASN A 26 -0.24 -34.10 -10.02
CA ASN A 26 -1.46 -33.29 -9.99
C ASN A 26 -1.49 -32.34 -8.77
N ARG A 27 -0.34 -31.86 -8.30
CA ARG A 27 -0.24 -30.96 -7.13
C ARG A 27 0.28 -29.56 -7.43
N ASP A 28 0.27 -29.15 -8.69
CA ASP A 28 0.47 -27.73 -9.06
C ASP A 28 -0.66 -27.25 -9.98
N LYS A 29 -1.92 -27.49 -9.59
CA LYS A 29 -2.99 -26.61 -10.04
C LYS A 29 -2.83 -25.32 -9.27
N LYS A 30 -2.27 -24.29 -9.95
CA LYS A 30 -2.49 -22.90 -9.62
C LYS A 30 -3.91 -22.76 -9.08
N ASN A 31 -4.06 -22.38 -7.83
CA ASN A 31 -5.28 -21.78 -7.33
C ASN A 31 -5.45 -20.42 -8.05
N ASN A 32 -5.82 -20.47 -9.31
CA ASN A 32 -6.67 -19.45 -9.89
C ASN A 32 -8.03 -19.74 -9.27
N GLU A 33 -8.29 -19.21 -8.08
CA GLU A 33 -9.63 -19.13 -7.54
C GLU A 33 -10.43 -18.23 -8.50
N THR A 34 -11.06 -18.87 -9.48
CA THR A 34 -12.23 -18.29 -10.15
C THR A 34 -13.18 -17.89 -9.02
N PRO A 35 -13.74 -16.67 -9.03
CA PRO A 35 -14.69 -16.22 -8.02
C PRO A 35 -15.70 -17.34 -7.80
N SER A 36 -15.85 -17.81 -6.57
CA SER A 36 -16.64 -19.01 -6.31
C SER A 36 -18.07 -18.77 -6.78
N ARG A 37 -18.57 -19.62 -7.64
CA ARG A 37 -20.00 -19.65 -8.04
C ARG A 37 -20.86 -20.22 -6.91
N GLU A 38 -20.38 -20.20 -5.69
CA GLU A 38 -21.11 -20.63 -4.52
C GLU A 38 -22.26 -19.69 -4.25
N VAL A 39 -23.48 -20.25 -4.23
CA VAL A 39 -24.69 -19.51 -3.92
C VAL A 39 -24.75 -19.28 -2.40
N ILE A 40 -24.81 -18.02 -1.99
CA ILE A 40 -24.87 -17.63 -0.57
C ILE A 40 -26.28 -17.24 -0.14
N ALA A 41 -27.17 -16.90 -1.08
CA ALA A 41 -28.56 -16.63 -0.80
C ALA A 41 -29.42 -16.86 -2.05
N VAL A 42 -30.71 -17.11 -1.83
CA VAL A 42 -31.73 -17.15 -2.90
C VAL A 42 -32.87 -16.23 -2.50
N ILE A 43 -33.21 -15.26 -3.35
CA ILE A 43 -34.25 -14.25 -3.10
C ILE A 43 -35.28 -14.35 -4.23
N ASN A 44 -36.49 -14.78 -3.93
CA ASN A 44 -37.57 -14.93 -4.91
C ASN A 44 -37.19 -15.80 -6.15
N GLY A 45 -36.27 -16.74 -5.99
CA GLY A 45 -35.76 -17.60 -7.07
C GLY A 45 -34.44 -17.13 -7.68
N ASP A 46 -34.02 -15.90 -7.46
CA ASP A 46 -32.73 -15.37 -7.94
C ASP A 46 -31.61 -15.71 -6.97
N SER A 47 -30.52 -16.26 -7.51
CA SER A 47 -29.34 -16.64 -6.72
C SER A 47 -28.37 -15.47 -6.55
N VAL A 48 -27.87 -15.28 -5.31
CA VAL A 48 -26.79 -14.38 -4.98
C VAL A 48 -25.53 -15.22 -4.73
N TYR A 49 -24.44 -14.83 -5.32
CA TYR A 49 -23.16 -15.56 -5.24
C TYR A 49 -22.14 -14.79 -4.39
N TYR A 50 -21.12 -15.50 -3.83
CA TYR A 50 -19.99 -14.85 -3.16
C TYR A 50 -19.35 -13.77 -4.03
N ALA A 51 -19.13 -14.06 -5.33
CA ALA A 51 -18.55 -13.08 -6.25
C ALA A 51 -19.36 -11.77 -6.36
N ASP A 52 -20.67 -11.80 -6.19
CA ASP A 52 -21.52 -10.61 -6.24
C ASP A 52 -21.26 -9.70 -5.04
N ILE A 53 -21.04 -10.33 -3.86
CA ILE A 53 -20.74 -9.59 -2.62
C ILE A 53 -19.29 -9.12 -2.63
N ASP A 54 -18.33 -10.00 -2.96
CA ASP A 54 -16.91 -9.66 -3.02
C ASP A 54 -16.65 -8.50 -3.99
N ASN A 55 -17.36 -8.44 -5.12
CA ASN A 55 -17.26 -7.32 -6.05
C ASN A 55 -17.74 -5.99 -5.46
N LYS A 56 -18.72 -6.01 -4.56
CA LYS A 56 -19.23 -4.80 -3.88
C LYS A 56 -18.29 -4.28 -2.80
N VAL A 57 -17.46 -5.15 -2.21
CA VAL A 57 -16.58 -4.84 -1.07
C VAL A 57 -15.10 -5.08 -1.40
N LYS A 58 -14.73 -5.07 -2.68
CA LYS A 58 -13.37 -5.39 -3.16
C LYS A 58 -12.27 -4.65 -2.41
N GLN A 59 -12.41 -3.34 -2.23
CA GLN A 59 -11.40 -2.54 -1.55
C GLN A 59 -11.26 -2.94 -0.08
N GLN A 60 -12.36 -3.17 0.61
CA GLN A 60 -12.33 -3.58 2.02
C GLN A 60 -11.62 -4.93 2.18
N ILE A 61 -11.93 -5.91 1.31
CA ILE A 61 -11.25 -7.21 1.30
C ILE A 61 -9.76 -7.02 1.02
N PHE A 62 -9.42 -6.20 0.03
CA PHE A 62 -8.03 -5.91 -0.34
C PHE A 62 -7.27 -5.25 0.83
N ASP A 63 -7.86 -4.27 1.51
CA ASP A 63 -7.26 -3.59 2.65
C ASP A 63 -7.00 -4.55 3.83
N GLU A 64 -7.92 -5.47 4.10
CA GLU A 64 -7.71 -6.50 5.13
C GLU A 64 -6.64 -7.52 4.73
N LEU A 65 -6.59 -7.95 3.48
CA LEU A 65 -5.52 -8.81 2.97
C LEU A 65 -4.15 -8.12 3.06
N ASN A 66 -4.11 -6.81 2.79
CA ASN A 66 -2.91 -5.99 2.95
C ASN A 66 -2.46 -5.92 4.40
N ARG A 67 -3.39 -5.72 5.33
CA ARG A 67 -3.09 -5.74 6.77
C ARG A 67 -2.48 -7.06 7.19
N ILE A 68 -3.07 -8.18 6.75
CA ILE A 68 -2.55 -9.53 7.01
C ILE A 68 -1.15 -9.70 6.41
N TYR A 69 -0.93 -9.22 5.19
CA TYR A 69 0.38 -9.27 4.55
C TYR A 69 1.44 -8.50 5.34
N LEU A 70 1.14 -7.26 5.78
CA LEU A 70 2.06 -6.45 6.58
C LEU A 70 2.40 -7.10 7.92
N ILE A 71 1.42 -7.69 8.60
CA ILE A 71 1.65 -8.46 9.83
C ILE A 71 2.61 -9.62 9.56
N ARG A 72 2.40 -10.37 8.47
CA ARG A 72 3.29 -11.47 8.08
C ARG A 72 4.68 -10.99 7.69
N GLN A 73 4.78 -9.84 7.02
CA GLN A 73 6.07 -9.25 6.65
C GLN A 73 6.88 -8.85 7.89
N LEU A 74 6.26 -8.18 8.86
CA LEU A 74 6.91 -7.83 10.12
C LEU A 74 7.38 -9.06 10.88
N ALA A 75 6.55 -10.10 10.98
CA ALA A 75 6.92 -11.36 11.62
C ALA A 75 8.05 -12.09 10.87
N LEU A 76 8.04 -12.05 9.54
CA LEU A 76 9.11 -12.62 8.72
C LEU A 76 10.44 -11.87 8.92
N ASP A 77 10.39 -10.53 8.94
CA ASP A 77 11.58 -9.70 9.16
C ASP A 77 12.20 -9.98 10.53
N GLU A 78 11.38 -10.14 11.59
CA GLU A 78 11.82 -10.51 12.93
C GLU A 78 12.44 -11.91 12.94
N THR A 79 11.79 -12.88 12.29
CA THR A 79 12.31 -14.26 12.16
C THR A 79 13.65 -14.30 11.40
N ILE A 80 13.81 -13.50 10.35
CA ILE A 80 15.07 -13.37 9.61
C ILE A 80 16.17 -12.83 10.54
N ASP A 81 15.85 -11.82 11.34
CA ASP A 81 16.78 -11.23 12.29
C ASP A 81 17.28 -12.26 13.33
N GLU A 82 16.36 -13.05 13.89
CA GLU A 82 16.65 -14.12 14.83
C GLU A 82 17.54 -15.19 14.20
N ILE A 83 17.17 -15.70 13.03
CA ILE A 83 17.96 -16.73 12.32
C ILE A 83 19.37 -16.22 11.99
N LEU A 84 19.55 -14.98 11.57
CA LEU A 84 20.87 -14.44 11.26
C LEU A 84 21.75 -14.32 12.49
N ILE A 85 21.19 -13.93 13.65
CA ILE A 85 21.92 -13.87 14.91
C ILE A 85 22.29 -15.28 15.36
N GLU A 86 21.35 -16.23 15.33
CA GLU A 86 21.56 -17.63 15.71
C GLU A 86 22.68 -18.27 14.87
N GLN A 87 22.62 -18.15 13.54
CA GLN A 87 23.65 -18.66 12.64
C GLN A 87 25.03 -18.07 12.92
N GLU A 88 25.12 -16.79 13.27
CA GLU A 88 26.40 -16.15 13.60
C GLU A 88 26.92 -16.58 14.98
N ALA A 89 26.02 -16.82 15.93
CA ALA A 89 26.36 -17.39 17.24
C ALA A 89 26.87 -18.83 17.13
N GLU A 90 26.19 -19.68 16.36
CA GLU A 90 26.57 -21.06 16.09
C GLU A 90 27.98 -21.19 15.48
N LYS A 91 28.34 -20.31 14.51
CA LYS A 91 29.70 -20.26 13.92
C LYS A 91 30.77 -20.03 14.96
N LYS A 92 30.42 -19.48 16.13
CA LYS A 92 31.34 -19.20 17.25
C LYS A 92 31.22 -20.19 18.39
N GLY A 93 30.35 -21.21 18.25
CA GLY A 93 30.06 -22.20 19.27
C GLY A 93 29.34 -21.63 20.49
N LEU A 94 28.55 -20.59 20.31
CA LEU A 94 27.82 -19.88 21.35
C LEU A 94 26.28 -20.04 21.14
N SER A 95 25.55 -19.92 22.23
CA SER A 95 24.10 -19.65 22.14
C SER A 95 23.87 -18.20 21.70
N GLU A 96 22.66 -17.90 21.15
CA GLU A 96 22.25 -16.54 20.77
C GLU A 96 22.46 -15.56 21.94
N SER A 97 21.98 -15.93 23.13
CA SER A 97 22.06 -15.11 24.33
C SER A 97 23.53 -14.78 24.71
N GLU A 98 24.42 -15.78 24.72
CA GLU A 98 25.84 -15.57 24.99
C GLU A 98 26.50 -14.68 23.96
N TYR A 99 26.19 -14.89 22.69
CA TYR A 99 26.70 -14.07 21.58
C TYR A 99 26.26 -12.59 21.70
N LEU A 100 24.99 -12.35 21.96
CA LEU A 100 24.48 -11.01 22.16
C LEU A 100 25.09 -10.32 23.38
N GLU A 101 25.26 -11.02 24.51
CA GLU A 101 25.88 -10.43 25.70
C GLU A 101 27.35 -10.08 25.46
N ILE A 102 28.11 -10.91 24.74
CA ILE A 102 29.49 -10.60 24.35
C ILE A 102 29.52 -9.37 23.42
N TYR A 103 28.57 -9.31 22.46
CA TYR A 103 28.46 -8.19 21.56
C TYR A 103 28.11 -6.89 22.29
N PHE A 104 27.13 -6.92 23.21
CA PHE A 104 26.75 -5.77 24.02
C PHE A 104 27.91 -5.30 24.89
N LYS A 105 28.58 -6.20 25.61
CA LYS A 105 29.79 -5.87 26.43
C LYS A 105 30.87 -5.14 25.62
N LYS A 106 31.07 -5.50 24.36
CA LYS A 106 32.05 -4.87 23.49
C LYS A 106 31.73 -3.42 23.15
N TYR A 107 30.44 -3.09 23.03
CA TYR A 107 29.98 -1.78 22.54
C TYR A 107 29.28 -0.92 23.60
N MET A 108 29.06 -1.47 24.79
CA MET A 108 28.34 -0.85 25.89
C MET A 108 29.32 -0.26 26.90
N ASP A 109 29.61 1.01 26.74
CA ASP A 109 30.32 1.81 27.74
C ASP A 109 29.56 3.11 27.98
N THR A 110 29.79 3.74 29.15
CA THR A 110 29.07 4.94 29.56
C THR A 110 29.17 6.08 28.53
N GLY A 111 30.34 6.25 27.90
CA GLY A 111 30.53 7.29 26.91
C GLY A 111 29.71 7.10 25.64
N ARG A 112 29.59 5.86 25.16
CA ARG A 112 28.76 5.52 24.00
C ARG A 112 27.28 5.56 24.33
N LEU A 113 26.90 5.12 25.53
CA LEU A 113 25.54 5.20 26.03
C LEU A 113 25.04 6.64 26.09
N MET A 114 25.86 7.54 26.63
CA MET A 114 25.50 8.98 26.69
C MET A 114 25.48 9.65 25.31
N LYS A 115 26.38 9.27 24.40
CA LYS A 115 26.32 9.73 23.00
C LYS A 115 25.03 9.26 22.31
N PHE A 116 24.60 8.05 22.57
CA PHE A 116 23.31 7.54 22.06
C PHE A 116 22.14 8.30 22.66
N ALA A 117 22.16 8.58 23.98
CA ALA A 117 21.11 9.36 24.63
C ALA A 117 21.01 10.76 24.02
N SER A 118 22.13 11.43 23.74
CA SER A 118 22.17 12.75 23.11
C SER A 118 21.70 12.69 21.65
N TYR A 119 22.13 11.68 20.87
CA TYR A 119 21.66 11.50 19.51
C TYR A 119 20.13 11.30 19.42
N MET A 120 19.55 10.56 20.38
CA MET A 120 18.12 10.35 20.50
C MET A 120 17.38 11.50 21.24
N GLN A 121 18.13 12.51 21.68
CA GLN A 121 17.61 13.65 22.46
C GLN A 121 16.97 13.25 23.80
N TYR A 122 17.34 12.09 24.34
CA TYR A 122 16.81 11.60 25.62
C TYR A 122 17.36 12.38 26.81
N ASP A 123 18.54 12.99 26.67
CA ASP A 123 19.14 13.92 27.62
C ASP A 123 18.34 15.22 27.77
N LEU A 124 17.66 15.66 26.70
CA LEU A 124 16.84 16.87 26.69
C LEU A 124 15.37 16.61 27.05
N PHE A 125 14.80 15.56 26.50
CA PHE A 125 13.36 15.28 26.57
C PHE A 125 12.98 14.07 27.41
N GLY A 126 13.97 13.30 27.92
CA GLY A 126 13.73 12.02 28.60
C GLY A 126 13.28 10.92 27.65
N ILE A 127 13.02 9.73 28.19
CA ILE A 127 12.53 8.57 27.44
C ILE A 127 11.01 8.46 27.62
N ASN A 128 10.28 8.38 26.49
CA ASN A 128 8.84 8.11 26.53
C ASN A 128 8.60 6.62 26.82
N ASP A 129 7.97 6.33 27.96
CA ASP A 129 7.51 5.00 28.32
C ASP A 129 6.05 4.80 27.90
N LEU A 130 5.85 4.40 26.64
CA LEU A 130 4.53 4.13 26.06
C LEU A 130 3.89 2.85 26.63
N GLN A 131 4.67 1.97 27.23
CA GLN A 131 4.17 0.67 27.72
C GLN A 131 3.59 0.74 29.13
N ARG A 132 4.01 1.72 29.92
CA ARG A 132 3.66 1.76 31.34
C ARG A 132 2.84 2.95 31.79
N ASN A 133 2.55 3.98 31.04
CA ASN A 133 1.66 5.11 31.38
C ASN A 133 1.89 6.40 30.61
N ILE A 134 2.30 6.37 29.34
CA ILE A 134 2.49 7.60 28.51
C ILE A 134 3.18 8.73 29.31
N ARG A 135 4.30 8.41 29.94
CA ARG A 135 5.08 9.38 30.71
C ARG A 135 6.51 9.49 30.19
N THR A 136 7.08 10.64 30.42
CA THR A 136 8.49 10.87 30.14
C THR A 136 9.32 10.54 31.38
N VAL A 137 10.32 9.68 31.21
CA VAL A 137 11.24 9.27 32.31
C VAL A 137 12.58 9.98 32.13
N ASN A 138 13.08 10.60 33.19
CA ASN A 138 14.40 11.22 33.19
C ASN A 138 15.49 10.13 33.15
N ILE A 139 16.43 10.24 32.21
CA ILE A 139 17.51 9.26 32.00
C ILE A 139 18.46 9.11 33.19
N HIS A 140 18.54 10.08 34.10
CA HIS A 140 19.39 10.06 35.29
C HIS A 140 18.67 9.47 36.51
N SER A 141 17.42 9.04 36.39
CA SER A 141 16.76 8.26 37.43
C SER A 141 17.10 6.79 37.32
N GLN A 142 16.99 6.02 38.39
CA GLN A 142 17.25 4.58 38.38
C GLN A 142 16.40 3.82 37.33
N GLU A 143 15.15 4.27 37.13
CA GLU A 143 14.27 3.75 36.09
C GLU A 143 14.75 4.17 34.68
N GLY A 144 15.15 5.44 34.53
CA GLY A 144 15.64 5.99 33.27
C GLY A 144 16.93 5.36 32.81
N GLU A 145 17.85 5.05 33.70
CA GLU A 145 19.08 4.33 33.40
C GLU A 145 18.78 2.93 32.84
N LYS A 146 17.84 2.20 33.44
CA LYS A 146 17.40 0.89 32.92
C LYS A 146 16.76 0.99 31.54
N LEU A 147 15.86 1.96 31.35
CA LEU A 147 15.21 2.20 30.06
C LEU A 147 16.22 2.59 28.99
N LEU A 148 17.21 3.42 29.34
CA LEU A 148 18.28 3.83 28.45
C LEU A 148 19.14 2.63 28.03
N ASP A 149 19.49 1.76 28.97
CA ASP A 149 20.21 0.51 28.69
C ASP A 149 19.42 -0.37 27.73
N GLU A 150 18.14 -0.63 28.01
CA GLU A 150 17.24 -1.42 27.13
C GLU A 150 17.15 -0.83 25.72
N LYS A 151 16.97 0.50 25.59
CA LYS A 151 16.91 1.19 24.30
C LYS A 151 18.23 1.09 23.54
N TYR A 152 19.35 1.22 24.24
CA TYR A 152 20.66 1.10 23.61
C TYR A 152 20.99 -0.33 23.20
N ARG A 153 20.64 -1.34 23.99
CA ARG A 153 20.73 -2.77 23.60
C ARG A 153 19.92 -3.05 22.33
N LYS A 154 18.69 -2.53 22.25
CA LYS A 154 17.86 -2.65 21.05
C LYS A 154 18.53 -1.97 19.85
N TYR A 155 19.10 -0.79 20.02
CA TYR A 155 19.84 -0.10 18.96
C TYR A 155 21.06 -0.91 18.50
N LEU A 156 21.84 -1.46 19.44
CA LEU A 156 23.00 -2.30 19.12
C LEU A 156 22.59 -3.59 18.41
N ARG A 157 21.48 -4.23 18.83
CA ARG A 157 20.93 -5.41 18.15
C ARG A 157 20.55 -5.08 16.70
N ASN A 158 19.87 -3.99 16.48
CA ASN A 158 19.51 -3.57 15.13
C ASN A 158 20.75 -3.33 14.25
N ARG A 159 21.76 -2.64 14.76
CA ARG A 159 23.03 -2.45 14.05
C ARG A 159 23.75 -3.77 13.72
N LEU A 160 23.71 -4.73 14.65
CA LEU A 160 24.26 -6.07 14.39
C LEU A 160 23.50 -6.72 13.23
N VAL A 161 22.17 -6.74 13.30
CA VAL A 161 21.30 -7.32 12.27
C VAL A 161 21.53 -6.66 10.91
N ASP A 162 21.60 -5.34 10.83
CA ASP A 162 21.90 -4.62 9.58
C ASP A 162 23.22 -5.08 8.98
N SER A 163 24.24 -5.27 9.83
CA SER A 163 25.56 -5.79 9.42
C SER A 163 25.50 -7.24 8.96
N LEU A 164 24.65 -8.07 9.55
CA LEU A 164 24.44 -9.47 9.13
C LEU A 164 23.63 -9.55 7.84
N LYS A 165 22.55 -8.79 7.72
CA LYS A 165 21.74 -8.67 6.48
C LYS A 165 22.59 -8.22 5.28
N ALA A 166 23.49 -7.27 5.49
CA ALA A 166 24.40 -6.81 4.43
C ALA A 166 25.33 -7.89 3.87
N LYS A 167 25.54 -8.99 4.59
CA LYS A 167 26.41 -10.12 4.21
C LYS A 167 25.62 -11.36 3.81
N ALA A 168 24.33 -11.40 4.13
CA ALA A 168 23.46 -12.55 3.89
C ALA A 168 22.77 -12.45 2.53
N VAL A 169 22.45 -13.60 1.95
CA VAL A 169 21.51 -13.69 0.82
C VAL A 169 20.16 -14.08 1.39
N VAL A 170 19.25 -13.11 1.47
CA VAL A 170 17.88 -13.33 1.94
C VAL A 170 16.93 -13.29 0.74
N ILE A 171 16.20 -14.39 0.51
CA ILE A 171 15.21 -14.49 -0.57
C ILE A 171 13.84 -14.67 0.07
N SER A 172 13.07 -13.60 0.15
CA SER A 172 11.67 -13.68 0.57
C SER A 172 10.80 -14.23 -0.55
N LYS A 173 9.90 -15.17 -0.20
CA LYS A 173 8.85 -15.70 -1.08
C LYS A 173 7.45 -15.23 -0.65
N LEU A 174 7.37 -14.36 0.34
CA LEU A 174 6.12 -13.75 0.77
C LEU A 174 5.62 -12.84 -0.35
N LYS A 175 4.43 -13.12 -0.85
CA LYS A 175 3.82 -12.34 -1.92
C LYS A 175 2.76 -11.40 -1.36
N PRO A 176 2.69 -10.14 -1.84
CA PRO A 176 1.59 -9.25 -1.52
C PRO A 176 0.27 -9.83 -2.06
N PRO A 177 -0.89 -9.38 -1.55
CA PRO A 177 -2.17 -9.68 -2.15
C PRO A 177 -2.21 -9.27 -3.62
N GLN A 178 -3.00 -9.99 -4.39
CA GLN A 178 -3.19 -9.64 -5.79
C GLN A 178 -3.98 -8.33 -5.89
N ASN A 179 -3.47 -7.38 -6.67
CA ASN A 179 -4.17 -6.14 -6.97
C ASN A 179 -5.45 -6.43 -7.76
N PHE A 180 -6.46 -5.58 -7.60
CA PHE A 180 -7.65 -5.62 -8.42
C PHE A 180 -7.70 -4.41 -9.36
N ALA A 181 -8.29 -4.61 -10.53
CA ALA A 181 -8.42 -3.57 -11.54
C ALA A 181 -9.76 -2.84 -11.44
N ILE A 182 -9.75 -1.55 -11.80
CA ILE A 182 -10.93 -0.68 -11.92
C ILE A 182 -11.13 -0.32 -13.40
N ASP A 183 -12.36 -0.43 -13.87
CA ASP A 183 -12.72 0.03 -15.22
C ASP A 183 -12.89 1.55 -15.23
N VAL A 184 -11.79 2.26 -15.42
CA VAL A 184 -11.75 3.73 -15.41
C VAL A 184 -12.53 4.37 -16.55
N ASN A 185 -12.88 3.61 -17.62
CA ASN A 185 -13.69 4.14 -18.72
C ASN A 185 -15.13 4.47 -18.30
N LYS A 186 -15.57 3.93 -17.17
CA LYS A 186 -16.87 4.25 -16.57
C LYS A 186 -16.86 5.56 -15.79
N LEU A 187 -15.69 6.12 -15.49
CA LEU A 187 -15.51 7.30 -14.67
C LEU A 187 -15.28 8.55 -15.52
N ASN A 188 -15.67 9.71 -15.00
CA ASN A 188 -15.25 10.99 -15.55
C ASN A 188 -13.85 11.30 -15.01
N VAL A 189 -12.81 10.98 -15.79
CA VAL A 189 -11.41 11.18 -15.43
C VAL A 189 -10.90 12.47 -16.04
N HIS A 190 -10.36 13.36 -15.23
CA HIS A 190 -9.66 14.56 -15.70
C HIS A 190 -8.22 14.21 -16.03
N TYR A 191 -7.92 14.04 -17.31
CA TYR A 191 -6.58 13.68 -17.77
C TYR A 191 -5.66 14.88 -17.95
N GLY A 192 -4.37 14.65 -17.70
CA GLY A 192 -3.26 15.58 -17.92
C GLY A 192 -1.98 14.80 -18.27
N GLY A 193 -0.84 15.50 -18.30
CA GLY A 193 0.44 14.90 -18.65
C GLY A 193 0.53 14.48 -20.13
N ASN A 194 1.16 13.36 -20.42
CA ASN A 194 1.25 12.85 -21.79
C ASN A 194 -0.03 12.09 -22.16
N LEU A 195 -0.96 12.75 -22.83
CA LEU A 195 -2.24 12.16 -23.23
C LEU A 195 -2.09 11.03 -24.26
N SER A 196 -0.96 10.95 -24.97
CA SER A 196 -0.68 9.90 -25.94
C SER A 196 -0.04 8.66 -25.32
N ALA A 197 0.35 8.72 -24.03
CA ALA A 197 0.97 7.57 -23.36
C ALA A 197 -0.05 6.43 -23.21
N SER A 198 0.41 5.20 -23.34
CA SER A 198 -0.35 3.97 -23.04
C SER A 198 -0.56 3.81 -21.52
N ASN A 199 0.47 4.15 -20.75
CA ASN A 199 0.49 4.00 -19.30
C ASN A 199 -0.15 5.20 -18.58
N SER A 200 -0.75 4.94 -17.41
CA SER A 200 -1.45 5.95 -16.62
C SER A 200 -1.24 5.82 -15.12
N LEU A 201 -1.24 6.97 -14.44
CA LEU A 201 -1.40 7.10 -12.99
C LEU A 201 -2.67 7.89 -12.72
N ILE A 202 -3.64 7.29 -12.05
CA ILE A 202 -4.93 7.91 -11.76
C ILE A 202 -5.13 7.97 -10.25
N ILE A 203 -5.56 9.13 -9.75
CA ILE A 203 -5.85 9.37 -8.35
C ILE A 203 -7.35 9.54 -8.19
N ILE A 204 -7.97 8.64 -7.46
CA ILE A 204 -9.36 8.74 -7.01
C ILE A 204 -9.33 9.38 -5.64
N SER A 205 -9.83 10.59 -5.51
CA SER A 205 -9.57 11.45 -4.37
C SER A 205 -10.73 12.40 -4.06
N ASP A 206 -10.71 12.97 -2.85
CA ASP A 206 -11.62 14.00 -2.40
C ASP A 206 -10.80 15.21 -1.91
N PHE A 207 -11.14 16.39 -2.39
CA PHE A 207 -10.48 17.64 -1.99
C PHE A 207 -10.64 17.97 -0.49
N GLU A 208 -11.69 17.47 0.14
CA GLU A 208 -12.02 17.71 1.54
C GLU A 208 -11.55 16.57 2.47
N CYS A 209 -11.07 15.46 1.92
CA CYS A 209 -10.50 14.35 2.69
C CYS A 209 -9.13 14.72 3.30
N GLU A 210 -8.98 14.56 4.61
CA GLU A 210 -7.74 14.85 5.33
C GLU A 210 -6.55 14.05 4.80
N TYR A 211 -6.72 12.76 4.56
CA TYR A 211 -5.66 11.90 4.04
C TYR A 211 -5.27 12.28 2.61
N CYS A 212 -6.24 12.65 1.76
CA CYS A 212 -5.97 13.13 0.41
C CYS A 212 -5.13 14.40 0.44
N ARG A 213 -5.45 15.33 1.28
CA ARG A 213 -4.68 16.59 1.48
C ARG A 213 -3.29 16.32 2.05
N LYS A 214 -3.19 15.43 3.03
CA LYS A 214 -1.92 15.04 3.66
C LYS A 214 -0.92 14.44 2.68
N TYR A 215 -1.40 13.58 1.77
CA TYR A 215 -0.52 12.85 0.83
C TYR A 215 -0.41 13.52 -0.54
N ASN A 216 -1.11 14.63 -0.79
CA ASN A 216 -1.09 15.32 -2.09
C ASN A 216 0.32 15.69 -2.58
N ASN A 217 1.23 16.05 -1.66
CA ASN A 217 2.62 16.36 -2.00
C ASN A 217 3.37 15.17 -2.65
N ILE A 218 3.03 13.93 -2.28
CA ILE A 218 3.57 12.71 -2.91
C ILE A 218 3.08 12.66 -4.36
N TYR A 219 1.78 12.87 -4.59
CA TYR A 219 1.16 12.80 -5.91
C TYR A 219 1.66 13.92 -6.82
N GLU A 220 1.78 15.15 -6.32
CA GLU A 220 2.37 16.26 -7.07
C GLU A 220 3.82 15.98 -7.48
N HIS A 221 4.61 15.35 -6.59
CA HIS A 221 5.97 14.95 -6.92
C HIS A 221 5.99 13.92 -8.05
N LEU A 222 5.16 12.88 -7.98
CA LEU A 222 5.06 11.86 -9.02
C LEU A 222 4.54 12.45 -10.33
N PHE A 223 3.56 13.36 -10.27
CA PHE A 223 3.06 14.07 -11.44
C PHE A 223 4.18 14.86 -12.15
N ARG A 224 4.95 15.65 -11.40
CA ARG A 224 6.09 16.39 -11.96
C ARG A 224 7.16 15.48 -12.56
N LYS A 225 7.43 14.34 -11.92
CA LYS A 225 8.47 13.41 -12.36
C LYS A 225 8.09 12.66 -13.65
N TYR A 226 6.84 12.27 -13.77
CA TYR A 226 6.38 11.35 -14.82
C TYR A 226 5.48 11.98 -15.89
N HIS A 227 5.14 13.29 -15.80
CA HIS A 227 4.17 13.97 -16.67
C HIS A 227 4.44 13.82 -18.18
N SER A 228 5.68 13.65 -18.59
CA SER A 228 6.06 13.47 -20.00
C SER A 228 5.99 12.00 -20.46
N LYS A 229 5.89 11.06 -19.53
CA LYS A 229 5.98 9.61 -19.80
C LYS A 229 4.64 8.88 -19.69
N ILE A 230 3.73 9.38 -18.86
CA ILE A 230 2.45 8.71 -18.56
C ILE A 230 1.29 9.70 -18.63
N LYS A 231 0.08 9.18 -18.82
CA LYS A 231 -1.15 9.92 -18.57
C LYS A 231 -1.34 10.09 -17.06
N LEU A 232 -1.73 11.28 -16.64
CA LEU A 232 -2.10 11.58 -15.27
C LEU A 232 -3.60 11.78 -15.22
N GLY A 233 -4.28 11.15 -14.26
CA GLY A 233 -5.72 11.24 -14.12
C GLY A 233 -6.12 11.62 -12.70
N PHE A 234 -7.22 12.35 -12.58
CA PHE A 234 -7.87 12.62 -11.32
C PHE A 234 -9.36 12.32 -11.44
N VAL A 235 -9.90 11.63 -10.45
CA VAL A 235 -11.33 11.34 -10.31
C VAL A 235 -11.79 11.89 -8.98
N ASN A 236 -12.77 12.77 -9.02
CA ASN A 236 -13.40 13.26 -7.81
C ASN A 236 -14.35 12.19 -7.26
N PHE A 237 -14.05 11.70 -6.07
CA PHE A 237 -14.87 10.74 -5.32
C PHE A 237 -15.12 11.29 -3.92
N SER A 238 -16.29 11.83 -3.71
CA SER A 238 -16.72 12.41 -2.44
C SER A 238 -18.02 11.75 -1.96
N PRO A 239 -18.19 11.51 -0.66
CA PRO A 239 -19.44 10.96 -0.11
C PRO A 239 -20.62 11.91 -0.21
N TYR A 240 -20.37 13.17 -0.55
CA TYR A 240 -21.38 14.23 -0.74
C TYR A 240 -20.89 15.26 -1.76
N ILE A 241 -21.81 16.08 -2.27
CA ILE A 241 -21.48 17.14 -3.21
C ILE A 241 -20.83 18.30 -2.46
N SER A 242 -19.50 18.32 -2.42
CA SER A 242 -18.72 19.32 -1.71
C SER A 242 -18.56 20.62 -2.51
N VAL A 243 -18.21 21.71 -1.80
CA VAL A 243 -17.91 23.01 -2.40
C VAL A 243 -16.69 22.92 -3.33
N CYS A 244 -15.67 22.20 -2.89
CA CYS A 244 -14.43 21.98 -3.66
C CYS A 244 -14.67 21.13 -4.91
N ALA A 245 -15.48 20.06 -4.81
CA ALA A 245 -15.83 19.22 -5.96
C ALA A 245 -16.58 20.05 -7.02
N ARG A 246 -17.57 20.84 -6.62
CA ARG A 246 -18.27 21.75 -7.56
C ARG A 246 -17.32 22.73 -8.22
N ALA A 247 -16.39 23.30 -7.46
CA ALA A 247 -15.41 24.25 -8.01
C ALA A 247 -14.53 23.61 -9.09
N ALA A 248 -14.01 22.42 -8.82
CA ALA A 248 -13.15 21.70 -9.75
C ALA A 248 -13.91 21.32 -11.05
N GLU A 249 -15.10 20.74 -10.92
CA GLU A 249 -15.92 20.37 -12.09
C GLU A 249 -16.38 21.59 -12.88
N SER A 250 -16.72 22.72 -12.21
CA SER A 250 -17.08 23.96 -12.90
C SER A 250 -15.90 24.60 -13.63
N ALA A 251 -14.70 24.49 -13.08
CA ALA A 251 -13.48 24.94 -13.75
C ALA A 251 -13.13 24.05 -14.94
N ALA A 252 -13.41 22.74 -14.85
CA ALA A 252 -13.29 21.80 -15.97
C ALA A 252 -14.14 22.19 -17.18
N MET A 253 -15.34 22.77 -16.98
CA MET A 253 -16.19 23.30 -18.05
C MET A 253 -15.59 24.50 -18.82
N GLN A 254 -14.41 24.96 -18.35
CA GLN A 254 -13.62 26.03 -18.96
C GLN A 254 -12.15 25.63 -19.16
N ASP A 255 -11.88 24.33 -19.26
CA ASP A 255 -10.54 23.74 -19.46
C ASP A 255 -9.50 24.13 -18.37
N LYS A 256 -9.98 24.41 -17.15
CA LYS A 256 -9.15 24.86 -16.02
C LYS A 256 -9.19 23.90 -14.82
N PHE A 257 -9.50 22.62 -15.07
CA PHE A 257 -9.57 21.62 -13.98
C PHE A 257 -8.30 21.60 -13.16
N TRP A 258 -7.15 21.37 -13.78
CA TRP A 258 -5.86 21.21 -13.08
C TRP A 258 -5.43 22.46 -12.33
N GLN A 259 -5.71 23.65 -12.88
CA GLN A 259 -5.40 24.90 -12.20
C GLN A 259 -6.27 25.07 -10.94
N MET A 260 -7.54 24.73 -11.00
CA MET A 260 -8.42 24.74 -9.83
C MET A 260 -8.02 23.67 -8.84
N HIS A 261 -7.73 22.45 -9.28
CA HIS A 261 -7.23 21.33 -8.48
C HIS A 261 -6.03 21.74 -7.63
N ASP A 262 -5.02 22.34 -8.25
CA ASP A 262 -3.80 22.77 -7.57
C ASP A 262 -4.06 23.83 -6.52
N GLN A 263 -4.95 24.79 -6.80
CA GLN A 263 -5.31 25.83 -5.83
C GLN A 263 -6.07 25.24 -4.64
N LEU A 264 -7.03 24.34 -4.88
CA LEU A 264 -7.80 23.70 -3.82
C LEU A 264 -6.93 22.91 -2.84
N PHE A 265 -5.90 22.19 -3.33
CA PHE A 265 -4.98 21.45 -2.46
C PHE A 265 -3.94 22.36 -1.77
N ARG A 266 -3.63 23.55 -2.31
CA ARG A 266 -2.72 24.53 -1.70
C ARG A 266 -3.37 25.32 -0.56
N GLU A 267 -4.68 25.47 -0.54
CA GLU A 267 -5.37 26.15 0.54
C GLU A 267 -5.13 25.45 1.88
N LYS A 268 -4.70 26.18 2.90
CA LYS A 268 -4.42 25.60 4.23
C LYS A 268 -5.66 25.15 4.98
N GLN A 269 -6.79 25.77 4.68
CA GLN A 269 -8.10 25.45 5.23
C GLN A 269 -9.06 25.17 4.08
N LEU A 270 -10.10 24.41 4.35
CA LEU A 270 -11.15 24.14 3.35
C LEU A 270 -11.79 25.47 2.94
N PRO A 271 -11.77 25.82 1.64
CA PRO A 271 -12.33 27.08 1.19
C PRO A 271 -13.87 27.07 1.25
N ASP A 272 -14.43 28.14 1.71
CA ASP A 272 -15.87 28.39 1.57
C ASP A 272 -16.23 28.89 0.14
N THR A 273 -17.52 29.06 -0.12
CA THR A 273 -18.00 29.51 -1.42
C THR A 273 -17.39 30.85 -1.86
N SER A 274 -17.15 31.77 -0.93
CA SER A 274 -16.59 33.10 -1.24
C SER A 274 -15.13 32.98 -1.69
N ASN A 275 -14.35 32.15 -1.01
CA ASN A 275 -12.98 31.81 -1.38
C ASN A 275 -12.89 31.11 -2.73
N ILE A 276 -13.82 30.19 -3.02
CA ILE A 276 -13.91 29.54 -4.34
C ILE A 276 -14.08 30.58 -5.46
N PHE A 277 -14.98 31.53 -5.31
CA PHE A 277 -15.16 32.58 -6.32
C PHE A 277 -13.97 33.53 -6.45
N ARG A 278 -13.21 33.76 -5.37
CA ARG A 278 -11.95 34.47 -5.42
C ARG A 278 -10.92 33.69 -6.25
N ILE A 279 -10.74 32.40 -5.98
CA ILE A 279 -9.85 31.50 -6.73
C ILE A 279 -10.24 31.46 -8.22
N ALA A 280 -11.54 31.36 -8.52
CA ALA A 280 -12.03 31.36 -9.89
C ALA A 280 -11.65 32.64 -10.67
N LYS A 281 -11.70 33.82 -10.01
CA LYS A 281 -11.24 35.08 -10.59
C LYS A 281 -9.75 35.11 -10.81
N GLU A 282 -8.96 34.62 -9.85
CA GLU A 282 -7.48 34.55 -9.95
C GLU A 282 -7.04 33.63 -11.11
N LEU A 283 -7.82 32.59 -11.37
CA LEU A 283 -7.62 31.69 -12.51
C LEU A 283 -8.12 32.25 -13.86
N ASN A 284 -8.64 33.49 -13.89
CA ASN A 284 -9.21 34.12 -15.07
C ASN A 284 -10.36 33.31 -15.71
N LEU A 285 -11.22 32.72 -14.88
CA LEU A 285 -12.44 32.08 -15.33
C LEU A 285 -13.53 33.11 -15.65
N ASP A 286 -14.39 32.83 -16.63
CA ASP A 286 -15.65 33.55 -16.76
C ASP A 286 -16.52 33.30 -15.53
N ILE A 287 -16.66 34.32 -14.69
CA ILE A 287 -17.34 34.21 -13.41
C ILE A 287 -18.83 33.96 -13.55
N ASN A 288 -19.44 34.48 -14.60
CA ASN A 288 -20.88 34.28 -14.82
C ASN A 288 -21.15 32.83 -15.25
N LYS A 289 -20.33 32.31 -16.17
CA LYS A 289 -20.37 30.89 -16.57
C LYS A 289 -20.01 29.98 -15.38
N PHE A 290 -18.93 30.28 -14.65
CA PHE A 290 -18.52 29.52 -13.48
C PHE A 290 -19.64 29.43 -12.43
N ARG A 291 -20.29 30.55 -12.11
CA ARG A 291 -21.42 30.60 -11.18
C ARG A 291 -22.59 29.74 -11.64
N LYS A 292 -22.92 29.82 -12.92
CA LYS A 292 -24.02 29.01 -13.53
C LYS A 292 -23.68 27.51 -13.38
N ASP A 293 -22.46 27.11 -13.74
CA ASP A 293 -22.03 25.73 -13.71
C ASP A 293 -21.93 25.21 -12.27
N PHE A 294 -21.38 26.02 -11.33
CA PHE A 294 -21.21 25.68 -9.92
C PHE A 294 -22.53 25.30 -9.22
N TYR A 295 -23.64 25.92 -9.60
CA TYR A 295 -24.97 25.62 -9.07
C TYR A 295 -25.79 24.72 -9.98
N SER A 296 -25.21 24.22 -11.07
CA SER A 296 -25.96 23.43 -12.05
C SER A 296 -26.23 22.00 -11.58
N LYS A 297 -27.34 21.46 -12.06
CA LYS A 297 -27.62 20.02 -11.90
C LYS A 297 -26.56 19.15 -12.62
N GLN A 298 -26.04 19.61 -13.75
CA GLN A 298 -25.06 18.90 -14.54
C GLN A 298 -23.78 18.61 -13.72
N VAL A 299 -23.23 19.60 -13.03
CA VAL A 299 -22.05 19.43 -12.16
C VAL A 299 -22.37 18.50 -11.00
N ASN A 300 -23.52 18.63 -10.38
CA ASN A 300 -23.94 17.73 -9.31
C ASN A 300 -24.07 16.28 -9.79
N ASP A 301 -24.66 16.07 -10.98
CA ASP A 301 -24.81 14.73 -11.56
C ASP A 301 -23.46 14.09 -11.92
N LEU A 302 -22.45 14.87 -12.37
CA LEU A 302 -21.09 14.39 -12.62
C LEU A 302 -20.42 13.90 -11.33
N ILE A 303 -20.51 14.69 -10.25
CA ILE A 303 -19.91 14.34 -8.95
C ILE A 303 -20.55 13.07 -8.39
N ASN A 304 -21.89 13.06 -8.32
CA ASN A 304 -22.65 11.90 -7.83
C ASN A 304 -22.41 10.66 -8.69
N GLY A 305 -22.38 10.84 -10.01
CA GLY A 305 -22.16 9.75 -10.96
C GLY A 305 -20.78 9.09 -10.78
N ASN A 306 -19.73 9.86 -10.55
CA ASN A 306 -18.40 9.32 -10.23
C ASN A 306 -18.44 8.56 -8.90
N SER A 307 -19.01 9.16 -7.85
CA SER A 307 -19.08 8.54 -6.53
C SER A 307 -19.86 7.23 -6.56
N GLN A 308 -21.04 7.22 -7.23
CA GLN A 308 -21.83 6.01 -7.37
C GLN A 308 -21.08 4.90 -8.12
N LYS A 309 -20.43 5.23 -9.24
CA LYS A 309 -19.66 4.25 -10.02
C LYS A 309 -18.45 3.73 -9.27
N CYS A 310 -17.75 4.56 -8.49
CA CYS A 310 -16.69 4.12 -7.60
C CYS A 310 -17.20 3.08 -6.59
N ILE A 311 -18.34 3.36 -5.94
CA ILE A 311 -18.98 2.43 -4.99
C ILE A 311 -19.40 1.12 -5.68
N GLU A 312 -20.02 1.20 -6.86
CA GLU A 312 -20.41 0.02 -7.65
C GLU A 312 -19.21 -0.86 -8.04
N MET A 313 -18.03 -0.27 -8.22
CA MET A 313 -16.77 -0.98 -8.46
C MET A 313 -16.07 -1.44 -7.18
N GLY A 314 -16.69 -1.28 -6.02
CA GLY A 314 -16.18 -1.73 -4.72
C GLY A 314 -15.15 -0.82 -4.07
N LEU A 315 -15.09 0.46 -4.46
CA LEU A 315 -14.25 1.48 -3.81
C LEU A 315 -14.99 2.17 -2.69
N PHE A 316 -14.32 2.37 -1.55
CA PHE A 316 -14.92 3.00 -0.35
C PHE A 316 -14.05 4.08 0.27
N ALA A 317 -12.78 4.16 -0.12
CA ALA A 317 -11.81 5.04 0.54
C ALA A 317 -11.09 5.93 -0.45
N THR A 318 -10.70 7.11 0.04
CA THR A 318 -9.82 8.04 -0.64
C THR A 318 -8.62 8.38 0.26
N PRO A 319 -7.44 8.57 -0.30
CA PRO A 319 -7.10 8.42 -1.72
C PRO A 319 -6.96 6.95 -2.15
N THR A 320 -7.46 6.60 -3.33
CA THR A 320 -7.14 5.35 -4.02
C THR A 320 -6.31 5.67 -5.26
N ILE A 321 -5.19 4.98 -5.43
CA ILE A 321 -4.24 5.21 -6.52
C ILE A 321 -4.30 4.03 -7.48
N LEU A 322 -4.36 4.33 -8.78
CA LEU A 322 -4.33 3.33 -9.84
C LEU A 322 -3.10 3.55 -10.72
N VAL A 323 -2.39 2.47 -11.02
CA VAL A 323 -1.37 2.42 -12.07
C VAL A 323 -1.86 1.44 -13.12
N ASN A 324 -2.09 1.90 -14.34
CA ASN A 324 -2.72 1.13 -15.43
C ASN A 324 -4.01 0.42 -14.98
N ASN A 325 -4.89 1.15 -14.29
CA ASN A 325 -6.16 0.68 -13.75
C ASN A 325 -6.07 -0.31 -12.58
N GLU A 326 -4.88 -0.76 -12.18
CA GLU A 326 -4.68 -1.61 -11.00
C GLU A 326 -4.51 -0.76 -9.74
N VAL A 327 -5.20 -1.15 -8.67
CA VAL A 327 -5.11 -0.45 -7.37
C VAL A 327 -3.75 -0.67 -6.75
N VAL A 328 -3.08 0.42 -6.38
CA VAL A 328 -1.79 0.37 -5.68
C VAL A 328 -1.99 -0.13 -4.26
N PHE A 329 -1.12 -1.04 -3.83
CA PHE A 329 -1.14 -1.66 -2.50
C PHE A 329 -1.15 -0.65 -1.35
N ASN A 330 -0.31 0.37 -1.40
CA ASN A 330 -0.21 1.39 -0.37
C ASN A 330 -0.24 2.80 -1.01
N SER A 331 -1.42 3.39 -1.05
CA SER A 331 -1.63 4.73 -1.65
C SER A 331 -0.88 5.85 -0.92
N SER A 332 -0.41 5.64 0.31
CA SER A 332 0.39 6.61 1.07
C SER A 332 1.90 6.45 0.88
N SER A 333 2.35 5.38 0.22
CA SER A 333 3.76 5.08 -0.02
C SER A 333 4.18 5.58 -1.40
N LYS A 334 5.03 6.60 -1.42
CA LYS A 334 5.66 7.08 -2.65
C LYS A 334 6.42 5.96 -3.37
N ASP A 335 7.17 5.16 -2.61
CA ASP A 335 8.05 4.13 -3.16
C ASP A 335 7.25 2.98 -3.79
N ASP A 336 6.12 2.58 -3.20
CA ASP A 336 5.25 1.54 -3.77
C ASP A 336 4.60 2.01 -5.07
N ILE A 337 4.08 3.26 -5.11
CA ILE A 337 3.52 3.86 -6.32
C ILE A 337 4.60 3.97 -7.40
N GLU A 338 5.76 4.49 -7.04
CA GLU A 338 6.87 4.69 -7.96
C GLU A 338 7.40 3.38 -8.53
N LYS A 339 7.48 2.34 -7.72
CA LYS A 339 7.87 0.99 -8.15
C LYS A 339 6.92 0.47 -9.23
N MET A 340 5.61 0.55 -9.02
CA MET A 340 4.63 0.13 -10.03
C MET A 340 4.75 0.93 -11.34
N ILE A 341 4.97 2.26 -11.24
CA ILE A 341 5.19 3.10 -12.44
C ILE A 341 6.45 2.65 -13.19
N GLN A 342 7.54 2.35 -12.47
CA GLN A 342 8.79 1.90 -13.10
C GLN A 342 8.62 0.53 -13.76
N GLU A 343 7.89 -0.40 -13.14
CA GLU A 343 7.60 -1.72 -13.69
C GLU A 343 6.82 -1.64 -15.01
N ILE A 344 5.78 -0.79 -15.09
CA ILE A 344 5.01 -0.64 -16.34
C ILE A 344 5.82 0.03 -17.45
N LEU A 345 6.66 1.02 -17.12
CA LEU A 345 7.54 1.68 -18.10
C LEU A 345 8.65 0.75 -18.61
N ALA A 346 9.18 -0.13 -17.75
CA ALA A 346 10.18 -1.13 -18.17
C ALA A 346 9.57 -2.19 -19.11
N ASN A 347 8.33 -2.63 -18.83
CA ASN A 347 7.62 -3.59 -19.68
C ASN A 347 7.29 -3.02 -21.08
N GLU A 348 7.02 -1.72 -21.18
CA GLU A 348 6.78 -1.03 -22.46
C GLU A 348 8.04 -1.05 -23.35
N GLN A 349 9.22 -0.79 -22.77
CA GLN A 349 10.50 -0.81 -23.48
C GLN A 349 10.95 -2.20 -23.96
N GLN A 350 10.40 -3.27 -23.38
CA GLN A 350 10.71 -4.64 -23.80
C GLN A 350 9.80 -5.11 -24.94
N ASN A 351 8.69 -4.43 -25.18
CA ASN A 351 7.70 -4.79 -26.20
C ASN A 351 7.78 -3.91 -27.46
N GLU A 352 8.65 -2.89 -27.47
CA GLU A 352 9.05 -2.10 -28.63
C GLU A 352 10.31 -2.71 -29.31
#